data_f2c0d77abe13a5f9648f22cee03901e6
#
_entry.id   f2c0d77abe13a5f9648f22cee03901e6
#
_cell.length_a   1.000
_cell.length_b   1.000
_cell.length_c   1.000
_cell.angle_alpha   90.00
_cell.angle_beta   90.00
_cell.angle_gamma   90.00
#
_symmetry.space_group_name_H-M   'P 1'
#
loop_
_entity.id
_entity.type
_entity.pdbx_description
1 polymer ?
#
loop_
_entity_poly.entity_id
_entity_poly.type
_entity_poly.pdbx_seq_one_letter_code
_entity_poly.pdbx_strand_id
1 'polypeptide(L)'
;MLNEIEQKNLLEQNWKPLEIFAKAIADTIDNCVAYQVGDYCGSMGCKLLNNNRYLVKSDIKGIYVVFLKFKEHFIVLYVGESDKSLGTRIGRLIKQAAGENRDDEAHSAGQLLYDKFTIYGRDDVWRNNLYVKFISLTNLKKVLGDTAYAHSDLFGEKYYKVAKLDNKIILKHFESKMIDNFGPISNKMSQSFKNTNLHSENVKQFNILCNSIEKKVDDGIKLKPWFESSIAKLSIAWYY
;
A
#
# COMPACT_ATOMS: atom_id res chain seq x y z
N MET A 1 -21.91 -13.99 -19.22
CA MET A 1 -20.75 -13.53 -18.39
C MET A 1 -19.72 -13.02 -19.40
N LEU A 2 -19.13 -11.84 -19.20
CA LEU A 2 -18.08 -11.34 -20.09
C LEU A 2 -16.83 -12.19 -19.95
N ASN A 3 -16.15 -12.50 -21.05
CA ASN A 3 -14.84 -13.17 -20.98
C ASN A 3 -13.75 -12.20 -20.46
N GLU A 4 -12.56 -12.70 -20.16
CA GLU A 4 -11.48 -11.90 -19.54
C GLU A 4 -11.06 -10.70 -20.41
N ILE A 5 -11.04 -10.88 -21.73
CA ILE A 5 -10.69 -9.82 -22.69
C ILE A 5 -11.77 -8.73 -22.71
N GLU A 6 -13.05 -9.12 -22.75
CA GLU A 6 -14.16 -8.18 -22.69
C GLU A 6 -14.20 -7.40 -21.38
N GLN A 7 -13.85 -8.05 -20.26
CA GLN A 7 -13.75 -7.41 -18.95
C GLN A 7 -12.63 -6.36 -18.92
N LYS A 8 -11.44 -6.70 -19.43
CA LYS A 8 -10.33 -5.74 -19.55
C LYS A 8 -10.68 -4.58 -20.48
N ASN A 9 -11.24 -4.87 -21.63
CA ASN A 9 -11.66 -3.83 -22.59
C ASN A 9 -12.68 -2.88 -21.98
N LEU A 10 -13.61 -3.36 -21.15
CA LEU A 10 -14.57 -2.51 -20.45
C LEU A 10 -13.88 -1.51 -19.52
N LEU A 11 -12.79 -1.91 -18.87
CA LEU A 11 -12.02 -1.07 -17.97
C LEU A 11 -11.01 -0.15 -18.69
N GLU A 12 -10.56 -0.53 -19.88
CA GLU A 12 -9.53 0.22 -20.62
C GLU A 12 -10.10 1.29 -21.56
N GLN A 13 -11.30 1.05 -22.12
CA GLN A 13 -11.84 1.89 -23.19
C GLN A 13 -12.51 3.21 -22.78
N ASN A 14 -12.76 3.46 -21.49
CA ASN A 14 -13.54 4.62 -21.06
C ASN A 14 -12.96 5.31 -19.82
N TRP A 15 -11.96 6.14 -20.04
CA TRP A 15 -11.23 6.86 -18.97
C TRP A 15 -12.13 7.69 -18.03
N LYS A 16 -12.98 8.57 -18.57
CA LYS A 16 -13.76 9.50 -17.74
C LYS A 16 -14.69 8.84 -16.70
N PRO A 17 -15.49 7.83 -17.03
CA PRO A 17 -16.29 7.14 -16.03
C PRO A 17 -15.44 6.42 -14.97
N LEU A 18 -14.29 5.85 -15.35
CA LEU A 18 -13.42 5.14 -14.43
C LEU A 18 -12.74 6.07 -13.43
N GLU A 19 -12.50 7.34 -13.78
CA GLU A 19 -12.01 8.34 -12.85
C GLU A 19 -13.04 8.65 -11.75
N ILE A 20 -14.34 8.69 -12.09
CA ILE A 20 -15.39 8.88 -11.08
C ILE A 20 -15.45 7.71 -10.12
N PHE A 21 -15.35 6.48 -10.61
CA PHE A 21 -15.24 5.29 -9.75
C PHE A 21 -13.99 5.33 -8.88
N ALA A 22 -12.84 5.65 -9.47
CA ALA A 22 -11.57 5.73 -8.76
C ALA A 22 -11.63 6.79 -7.65
N LYS A 23 -12.22 7.97 -7.94
CA LYS A 23 -12.43 9.00 -6.92
C LYS A 23 -13.35 8.54 -5.81
N ALA A 24 -14.49 7.92 -6.10
CA ALA A 24 -15.42 7.41 -5.10
C ALA A 24 -14.76 6.37 -4.18
N ILE A 25 -13.88 5.51 -4.73
CA ILE A 25 -13.12 4.54 -3.97
C ILE A 25 -12.08 5.24 -3.09
N ALA A 26 -11.33 6.20 -3.64
CA ALA A 26 -10.33 6.97 -2.89
C ALA A 26 -10.97 7.74 -1.73
N ASP A 27 -12.07 8.45 -1.97
CA ASP A 27 -12.84 9.17 -0.96
C ASP A 27 -13.36 8.22 0.13
N THR A 28 -13.78 7.00 -0.26
CA THR A 28 -14.20 5.97 0.70
C THR A 28 -13.04 5.51 1.58
N ILE A 29 -11.86 5.26 0.99
CA ILE A 29 -10.65 4.86 1.74
C ILE A 29 -10.20 6.00 2.67
N ASP A 30 -10.22 7.24 2.20
CA ASP A 30 -9.83 8.40 3.01
C ASP A 30 -10.74 8.59 4.24
N ASN A 31 -12.01 8.30 4.09
CA ASN A 31 -12.99 8.36 5.19
C ASN A 31 -13.00 7.09 6.07
N CYS A 32 -12.26 6.03 5.69
CA CYS A 32 -12.13 4.85 6.51
C CYS A 32 -11.28 5.12 7.76
N VAL A 33 -11.56 4.36 8.82
CA VAL A 33 -10.72 4.35 10.02
C VAL A 33 -9.31 3.91 9.67
N ALA A 34 -8.31 4.64 10.14
CA ALA A 34 -6.92 4.25 10.07
C ALA A 34 -6.61 3.29 11.23
N TYR A 35 -6.20 2.07 10.91
CA TYR A 35 -5.80 1.07 11.88
C TYR A 35 -4.29 1.12 12.07
N GLN A 36 -3.83 1.25 13.30
CA GLN A 36 -2.41 1.07 13.61
C GLN A 36 -2.02 -0.39 13.37
N VAL A 37 -0.88 -0.59 12.74
CA VAL A 37 -0.34 -1.93 12.53
C VAL A 37 0.36 -2.38 13.82
N GLY A 38 -0.17 -3.41 14.44
CA GLY A 38 0.42 -4.04 15.62
C GLY A 38 1.38 -5.16 15.25
N ASP A 39 1.80 -5.90 16.28
CA ASP A 39 2.76 -6.99 16.11
C ASP A 39 2.25 -8.11 15.19
N TYR A 40 3.19 -8.73 14.51
CA TYR A 40 2.92 -9.92 13.70
C TYR A 40 2.67 -11.13 14.61
N CYS A 41 1.57 -11.83 14.38
CA CYS A 41 1.12 -12.97 15.17
C CYS A 41 1.15 -14.29 14.36
N GLY A 42 2.23 -14.59 13.67
CA GLY A 42 2.41 -15.86 12.96
C GLY A 42 1.32 -16.12 11.90
N SER A 43 0.66 -17.27 11.98
CA SER A 43 -0.39 -17.69 11.04
C SER A 43 -1.64 -16.79 11.03
N MET A 44 -1.85 -15.99 12.05
CA MET A 44 -2.97 -15.05 12.13
C MET A 44 -2.70 -13.70 11.45
N GLY A 45 -1.50 -13.50 10.90
CA GLY A 45 -1.12 -12.23 10.26
C GLY A 45 -0.89 -11.09 11.24
N CYS A 46 -0.92 -9.84 10.76
CA CYS A 46 -0.77 -8.67 11.61
C CYS A 46 -2.06 -8.30 12.31
N LYS A 47 -1.93 -7.88 13.56
CA LYS A 47 -3.03 -7.25 14.28
C LYS A 47 -3.19 -5.82 13.78
N LEU A 48 -4.41 -5.45 13.44
CA LEU A 48 -4.79 -4.08 13.14
C LEU A 48 -5.53 -3.52 14.37
N LEU A 49 -5.04 -2.40 14.91
CA LEU A 49 -5.52 -1.80 16.14
C LEU A 49 -6.34 -0.56 15.83
N ASN A 50 -7.56 -0.52 16.37
CA ASN A 50 -8.34 0.69 16.44
C ASN A 50 -8.70 0.95 17.91
N ASN A 51 -8.25 2.08 18.47
CA ASN A 51 -8.48 2.46 19.86
C ASN A 51 -8.21 1.31 20.85
N ASN A 52 -7.07 0.64 20.70
CA ASN A 52 -6.64 -0.52 21.48
C ASN A 52 -7.52 -1.79 21.34
N ARG A 53 -8.43 -1.83 20.38
CA ARG A 53 -9.18 -3.05 20.05
C ARG A 53 -8.55 -3.74 18.86
N TYR A 54 -8.32 -5.05 19.00
CA TYR A 54 -7.76 -5.87 17.93
C TYR A 54 -8.84 -6.20 16.91
N LEU A 55 -8.62 -5.84 15.66
CA LEU A 55 -9.41 -6.33 14.54
C LEU A 55 -8.61 -7.45 13.85
N VAL A 56 -8.80 -8.66 14.32
CA VAL A 56 -8.19 -9.84 13.70
C VAL A 56 -9.18 -10.40 12.68
N LYS A 57 -9.08 -9.95 11.44
CA LYS A 57 -9.65 -10.68 10.31
C LYS A 57 -8.53 -10.93 9.31
N SER A 58 -8.02 -12.14 9.32
CA SER A 58 -6.93 -12.57 8.44
C SER A 58 -7.36 -12.68 6.97
N ASP A 59 -8.64 -12.86 6.70
CA ASP A 59 -9.21 -13.23 5.40
C ASP A 59 -9.88 -12.08 4.63
N ILE A 60 -9.73 -10.84 5.07
CA ILE A 60 -10.25 -9.68 4.33
C ILE A 60 -9.54 -9.58 2.97
N LYS A 61 -10.34 -9.59 1.90
CA LYS A 61 -9.91 -9.26 0.54
C LYS A 61 -10.22 -7.80 0.25
N GLY A 62 -9.37 -7.12 -0.51
CA GLY A 62 -9.62 -5.71 -0.82
C GLY A 62 -8.39 -4.93 -1.26
N ILE A 63 -8.53 -3.61 -1.29
CA ILE A 63 -7.46 -2.65 -1.56
C ILE A 63 -7.09 -1.98 -0.24
N TYR A 64 -5.79 -1.78 -0.02
CA TYR A 64 -5.28 -1.17 1.19
C TYR A 64 -4.21 -0.12 0.89
N VAL A 65 -4.12 0.86 1.78
CA VAL A 65 -3.13 1.94 1.72
C VAL A 65 -2.37 1.94 3.05
N VAL A 66 -1.05 1.90 2.96
CA VAL A 66 -0.14 1.91 4.10
C VAL A 66 0.43 3.31 4.28
N PHE A 67 0.35 3.82 5.50
CA PHE A 67 0.81 5.15 5.87
C PHE A 67 1.84 5.07 7.00
N LEU A 68 2.79 5.96 6.98
CA LEU A 68 3.65 6.25 8.11
C LEU A 68 3.24 7.61 8.71
N LYS A 69 2.82 7.62 9.98
CA LYS A 69 2.51 8.86 10.68
C LYS A 69 3.80 9.54 11.12
N PHE A 70 3.97 10.79 10.70
CA PHE A 70 5.08 11.63 11.13
C PHE A 70 4.56 13.01 11.49
N LYS A 71 4.64 13.36 12.79
CA LYS A 71 4.01 14.55 13.35
C LYS A 71 2.50 14.53 13.03
N GLU A 72 1.98 15.58 12.38
CA GLU A 72 0.58 15.69 11.96
C GLU A 72 0.33 15.16 10.53
N HIS A 73 1.36 14.61 9.86
CA HIS A 73 1.26 14.15 8.49
C HIS A 73 1.17 12.62 8.40
N PHE A 74 0.40 12.14 7.43
CA PHE A 74 0.40 10.76 7.01
C PHE A 74 1.12 10.65 5.66
N ILE A 75 2.28 10.02 5.66
CA ILE A 75 3.08 9.76 4.47
C ILE A 75 2.61 8.46 3.86
N VAL A 76 2.12 8.48 2.62
CA VAL A 76 1.68 7.27 1.93
C VAL A 76 2.89 6.47 1.49
N LEU A 77 3.09 5.31 2.10
CA LEU A 77 4.19 4.41 1.76
C LEU A 77 3.85 3.50 0.58
N TYR A 78 2.66 2.91 0.59
CA TYR A 78 2.31 1.84 -0.33
C TYR A 78 0.80 1.74 -0.53
N VAL A 79 0.41 1.40 -1.74
CA VAL A 79 -0.94 0.93 -2.08
C VAL A 79 -0.83 -0.50 -2.57
N GLY A 80 -1.73 -1.36 -2.15
CA GLY A 80 -1.75 -2.75 -2.58
C GLY A 80 -3.14 -3.35 -2.58
N GLU A 81 -3.24 -4.51 -3.20
CA GLU A 81 -4.43 -5.34 -3.21
C GLU A 81 -4.18 -6.69 -2.53
N SER A 82 -5.24 -7.33 -2.10
CA SER A 82 -5.23 -8.71 -1.65
C SER A 82 -6.48 -9.42 -2.11
N ASP A 83 -6.30 -10.45 -2.94
CA ASP A 83 -7.34 -11.38 -3.36
C ASP A 83 -7.52 -12.55 -2.39
N LYS A 84 -6.62 -12.69 -1.41
CA LYS A 84 -6.64 -13.76 -0.41
C LYS A 84 -6.82 -13.22 1.00
N SER A 85 -5.83 -12.50 1.52
CA SER A 85 -5.81 -12.06 2.92
C SER A 85 -5.00 -10.78 3.09
N LEU A 86 -5.66 -9.73 3.54
CA LEU A 86 -5.03 -8.47 3.92
C LEU A 86 -4.03 -8.68 5.07
N GLY A 87 -4.41 -9.46 6.09
CA GLY A 87 -3.54 -9.73 7.24
C GLY A 87 -2.22 -10.40 6.84
N THR A 88 -2.27 -11.34 5.89
CA THR A 88 -1.06 -11.98 5.35
C THR A 88 -0.17 -10.99 4.60
N ARG A 89 -0.76 -10.10 3.79
CA ARG A 89 -0.01 -9.07 3.04
C ARG A 89 0.68 -8.08 3.97
N ILE A 90 -0.05 -7.57 4.96
CA ILE A 90 0.53 -6.67 5.98
C ILE A 90 1.58 -7.41 6.83
N GLY A 91 1.35 -8.69 7.16
CA GLY A 91 2.34 -9.52 7.85
C GLY A 91 3.66 -9.64 7.10
N ARG A 92 3.62 -9.82 5.77
CA ARG A 92 4.83 -9.84 4.93
C ARG A 92 5.56 -8.49 4.96
N LEU A 93 4.82 -7.38 4.89
CA LEU A 93 5.39 -6.04 5.03
C LEU A 93 6.17 -5.91 6.34
N ILE A 94 5.57 -6.28 7.47
CA ILE A 94 6.19 -6.17 8.79
C ILE A 94 7.42 -7.06 8.92
N LYS A 95 7.35 -8.31 8.47
CA LYS A 95 8.50 -9.22 8.44
C LYS A 95 9.66 -8.65 7.64
N GLN A 96 9.37 -8.11 6.46
CA GLN A 96 10.37 -7.47 5.62
C GLN A 96 10.96 -6.23 6.30
N ALA A 97 10.11 -5.37 6.90
CA ALA A 97 10.55 -4.20 7.64
C ALA A 97 11.43 -4.56 8.86
N ALA A 98 11.16 -5.68 9.52
CA ALA A 98 11.97 -6.21 10.63
C ALA A 98 13.25 -6.92 10.16
N GLY A 99 13.44 -7.17 8.87
CA GLY A 99 14.56 -7.92 8.32
C GLY A 99 14.47 -9.44 8.50
N GLU A 100 13.26 -9.96 8.73
CA GLU A 100 13.02 -11.39 8.97
C GLU A 100 12.76 -12.17 7.68
N ASN A 101 12.32 -11.50 6.61
CA ASN A 101 11.97 -12.12 5.33
C ASN A 101 12.85 -11.59 4.20
N ARG A 102 13.51 -12.48 3.47
CA ARG A 102 14.44 -12.15 2.38
C ARG A 102 14.11 -12.86 1.07
N ASP A 103 12.97 -13.55 1.02
CA ASP A 103 12.56 -14.29 -0.16
C ASP A 103 12.16 -13.35 -1.31
N ASP A 104 12.15 -13.87 -2.54
CA ASP A 104 11.85 -13.16 -3.79
C ASP A 104 10.49 -12.43 -3.82
N GLU A 105 9.64 -12.66 -2.83
CA GLU A 105 8.36 -11.97 -2.61
C GLU A 105 8.48 -10.74 -1.68
N ALA A 106 9.62 -10.08 -1.63
CA ALA A 106 9.84 -8.92 -0.78
C ALA A 106 8.75 -7.83 -0.97
N HIS A 107 8.21 -7.36 0.13
CA HIS A 107 7.24 -6.27 0.12
C HIS A 107 7.97 -4.93 0.02
N SER A 108 7.78 -4.18 -1.09
CA SER A 108 8.56 -2.96 -1.37
C SER A 108 8.52 -1.90 -0.26
N ALA A 109 7.37 -1.71 0.40
CA ALA A 109 7.29 -0.81 1.55
C ALA A 109 8.05 -1.36 2.78
N GLY A 110 8.00 -2.68 2.99
CA GLY A 110 8.77 -3.31 4.05
C GLY A 110 10.28 -3.17 3.83
N GLN A 111 10.73 -3.37 2.59
CA GLN A 111 12.14 -3.16 2.22
C GLN A 111 12.57 -1.71 2.44
N LEU A 112 11.74 -0.74 2.03
CA LEU A 112 12.02 0.68 2.26
C LEU A 112 12.19 1.01 3.74
N LEU A 113 11.30 0.53 4.61
CA LEU A 113 11.38 0.73 6.05
C LEU A 113 12.61 0.08 6.66
N TYR A 114 12.95 -1.12 6.18
CA TYR A 114 14.15 -1.82 6.58
C TYR A 114 15.41 -1.02 6.23
N ASP A 115 15.57 -0.64 4.97
CA ASP A 115 16.77 0.04 4.45
C ASP A 115 16.97 1.43 5.07
N LYS A 116 15.86 2.11 5.43
CA LYS A 116 15.94 3.47 5.95
C LYS A 116 16.02 3.56 7.47
N PHE A 117 15.53 2.56 8.18
CA PHE A 117 15.43 2.65 9.63
C PHE A 117 15.97 1.41 10.36
N THR A 118 15.49 0.23 10.02
CA THR A 118 15.76 -0.97 10.84
C THR A 118 17.22 -1.39 10.84
N ILE A 119 17.93 -1.28 9.70
CA ILE A 119 19.37 -1.60 9.63
C ILE A 119 20.22 -0.72 10.55
N TYR A 120 19.74 0.48 10.85
CA TYR A 120 20.39 1.44 11.74
C TYR A 120 19.89 1.37 13.19
N GLY A 121 19.13 0.33 13.54
CA GLY A 121 18.56 0.17 14.89
C GLY A 121 17.43 1.16 15.21
N ARG A 122 16.81 1.77 14.21
CA ARG A 122 15.75 2.79 14.34
C ARG A 122 14.37 2.26 13.92
N ASP A 123 14.10 1.01 14.20
CA ASP A 123 12.80 0.38 13.96
C ASP A 123 11.67 0.98 14.84
N ASP A 124 12.02 1.67 15.92
CA ASP A 124 11.11 2.50 16.70
C ASP A 124 10.33 3.52 15.86
N VAL A 125 10.93 4.03 14.77
CA VAL A 125 10.33 5.03 13.89
C VAL A 125 9.05 4.52 13.23
N TRP A 126 9.02 3.27 12.79
CA TRP A 126 7.85 2.74 12.08
C TRP A 126 6.97 1.83 12.94
N ARG A 127 7.51 1.12 13.93
CA ARG A 127 6.74 0.14 14.72
C ARG A 127 5.47 0.71 15.34
N ASN A 128 5.51 1.94 15.85
CA ASN A 128 4.38 2.58 16.49
C ASN A 128 3.65 3.59 15.59
N ASN A 129 4.16 3.84 14.39
CA ASN A 129 3.66 4.89 13.51
C ASN A 129 3.15 4.37 12.17
N LEU A 130 3.07 3.06 11.99
CA LEU A 130 2.56 2.45 10.77
C LEU A 130 1.05 2.26 10.88
N TYR A 131 0.33 2.73 9.87
CA TYR A 131 -1.12 2.67 9.79
C TYR A 131 -1.58 2.10 8.47
N VAL A 132 -2.76 1.50 8.46
CA VAL A 132 -3.42 0.97 7.26
C VAL A 132 -4.85 1.44 7.22
N LYS A 133 -5.26 1.94 6.05
CA LYS A 133 -6.68 2.07 5.67
C LYS A 133 -6.97 1.05 4.58
N PHE A 134 -8.20 0.55 4.53
CA PHE A 134 -8.58 -0.40 3.48
C PHE A 134 -10.06 -0.34 3.15
N ILE A 135 -10.38 -0.75 1.94
CA ILE A 135 -11.73 -1.05 1.49
C ILE A 135 -11.85 -2.55 1.20
N SER A 136 -12.79 -3.23 1.88
CA SER A 136 -13.03 -4.65 1.59
C SER A 136 -13.60 -4.83 0.17
N LEU A 137 -13.38 -5.99 -0.44
CA LEU A 137 -13.92 -6.30 -1.76
C LEU A 137 -15.46 -6.15 -1.82
N THR A 138 -16.14 -6.50 -0.74
CA THR A 138 -17.61 -6.34 -0.63
C THR A 138 -17.98 -4.86 -0.68
N ASN A 139 -17.30 -4.01 0.10
CA ASN A 139 -17.56 -2.58 0.11
C ASN A 139 -17.11 -1.93 -1.20
N LEU A 140 -16.01 -2.37 -1.79
CA LEU A 140 -15.56 -1.92 -3.09
C LEU A 140 -16.63 -2.15 -4.17
N LYS A 141 -17.20 -3.36 -4.24
CA LYS A 141 -18.29 -3.68 -5.17
C LYS A 141 -19.55 -2.85 -4.90
N LYS A 142 -19.85 -2.58 -3.62
CA LYS A 142 -20.96 -1.70 -3.26
C LYS A 142 -20.71 -0.28 -3.78
N VAL A 143 -19.55 0.31 -3.50
CA VAL A 143 -19.19 1.66 -4.00
C VAL A 143 -19.27 1.74 -5.52
N LEU A 144 -18.79 0.71 -6.22
CA LEU A 144 -18.90 0.65 -7.70
C LEU A 144 -20.37 0.63 -8.16
N GLY A 145 -21.22 -0.16 -7.51
CA GLY A 145 -22.64 -0.24 -7.81
C GLY A 145 -23.38 1.08 -7.53
N ASP A 146 -23.17 1.65 -6.35
CA ASP A 146 -23.78 2.92 -5.93
C ASP A 146 -23.34 4.08 -6.85
N THR A 147 -22.06 4.13 -7.22
CA THR A 147 -21.52 5.14 -8.14
C THR A 147 -22.11 4.98 -9.54
N ALA A 148 -22.23 3.74 -10.05
CA ALA A 148 -22.85 3.47 -11.35
C ALA A 148 -24.32 3.89 -11.35
N TYR A 149 -25.06 3.67 -10.26
CA TYR A 149 -26.44 4.09 -10.12
C TYR A 149 -26.56 5.63 -10.07
N ALA A 150 -25.74 6.29 -9.25
CA ALA A 150 -25.76 7.74 -9.10
C ALA A 150 -25.43 8.50 -10.41
N HIS A 151 -24.70 7.87 -11.34
CA HIS A 151 -24.30 8.43 -12.62
C HIS A 151 -24.88 7.66 -13.81
N SER A 152 -26.06 7.04 -13.65
CA SER A 152 -26.70 6.23 -14.68
C SER A 152 -26.92 6.96 -16.00
N ASP A 153 -27.23 8.24 -15.93
CA ASP A 153 -27.45 9.10 -17.10
C ASP A 153 -26.17 9.31 -17.93
N LEU A 154 -25.00 9.23 -17.30
CA LEU A 154 -23.70 9.40 -17.95
C LEU A 154 -23.13 8.09 -18.47
N PHE A 155 -23.41 6.97 -17.79
CA PHE A 155 -22.68 5.73 -18.01
C PHE A 155 -23.43 4.70 -18.84
N GLY A 156 -24.76 4.77 -18.89
CA GLY A 156 -25.58 3.74 -19.50
C GLY A 156 -25.47 2.37 -18.81
N GLU A 157 -26.23 1.39 -19.27
CA GLU A 157 -26.37 0.08 -18.63
C GLU A 157 -25.07 -0.73 -18.50
N LYS A 158 -24.10 -0.52 -19.37
CA LYS A 158 -22.86 -1.32 -19.36
C LYS A 158 -22.03 -1.14 -18.10
N TYR A 159 -22.14 -0.01 -17.39
CA TYR A 159 -21.37 0.27 -16.18
C TYR A 159 -21.90 -0.42 -14.94
N TYR A 160 -23.16 -0.80 -14.90
CA TYR A 160 -23.67 -1.70 -13.86
C TYR A 160 -22.95 -3.05 -13.84
N LYS A 161 -22.30 -3.42 -14.95
CA LYS A 161 -21.53 -4.65 -15.05
C LYS A 161 -20.18 -4.55 -14.35
N VAL A 162 -19.64 -3.34 -14.07
CA VAL A 162 -18.34 -3.17 -13.42
C VAL A 162 -18.30 -3.84 -12.05
N ALA A 163 -19.35 -3.68 -11.25
CA ALA A 163 -19.45 -4.34 -9.94
C ALA A 163 -19.56 -5.88 -10.02
N LYS A 164 -19.87 -6.43 -11.20
CA LYS A 164 -20.03 -7.87 -11.47
C LYS A 164 -18.81 -8.50 -12.13
N LEU A 165 -17.76 -7.73 -12.40
CA LEU A 165 -16.51 -8.23 -12.97
C LEU A 165 -15.81 -9.19 -12.02
N ASP A 166 -14.85 -9.96 -12.54
CA ASP A 166 -14.01 -10.84 -11.74
C ASP A 166 -13.27 -10.07 -10.64
N ASN A 167 -13.19 -10.64 -9.46
CA ASN A 167 -12.62 -10.01 -8.29
C ASN A 167 -11.17 -9.58 -8.50
N LYS A 168 -10.36 -10.41 -9.14
CA LYS A 168 -8.95 -10.15 -9.38
C LYS A 168 -8.75 -9.01 -10.39
N ILE A 169 -9.64 -8.95 -11.41
CA ILE A 169 -9.64 -7.87 -12.41
C ILE A 169 -10.00 -6.55 -11.74
N ILE A 170 -11.07 -6.52 -10.92
CA ILE A 170 -11.48 -5.32 -10.16
C ILE A 170 -10.34 -4.85 -9.25
N LEU A 171 -9.78 -5.75 -8.44
CA LEU A 171 -8.76 -5.40 -7.48
C LEU A 171 -7.51 -4.82 -8.15
N LYS A 172 -6.99 -5.48 -9.19
CA LYS A 172 -5.81 -5.00 -9.93
C LYS A 172 -6.03 -3.67 -10.61
N HIS A 173 -7.20 -3.50 -11.26
CA HIS A 173 -7.49 -2.26 -11.95
C HIS A 173 -7.57 -1.08 -10.99
N PHE A 174 -8.34 -1.23 -9.90
CA PHE A 174 -8.50 -0.14 -8.94
C PHE A 174 -7.31 0.04 -8.00
N GLU A 175 -6.49 -0.98 -7.75
CA GLU A 175 -5.17 -0.80 -7.13
C GLU A 175 -4.33 0.20 -7.93
N SER A 176 -4.21 0.01 -9.25
CA SER A 176 -3.47 0.94 -10.12
C SER A 176 -4.02 2.37 -10.02
N LYS A 177 -5.35 2.54 -10.03
CA LYS A 177 -5.98 3.85 -9.85
C LYS A 177 -5.75 4.46 -8.47
N MET A 178 -5.71 3.64 -7.42
CA MET A 178 -5.39 4.12 -6.06
C MET A 178 -3.91 4.52 -5.95
N ILE A 179 -3.00 3.85 -6.65
CA ILE A 179 -1.61 4.30 -6.76
C ILE A 179 -1.56 5.72 -7.32
N ASP A 180 -2.29 6.00 -8.40
CA ASP A 180 -2.36 7.33 -9.00
C ASP A 180 -2.99 8.38 -8.04
N ASN A 181 -4.02 8.00 -7.27
CA ASN A 181 -4.73 8.90 -6.37
C ASN A 181 -3.97 9.19 -5.06
N PHE A 182 -3.23 8.25 -4.52
CA PHE A 182 -2.55 8.38 -3.22
C PHE A 182 -1.06 8.73 -3.33
N GLY A 183 -0.44 8.57 -4.48
CA GLY A 183 0.96 8.91 -4.71
C GLY A 183 1.97 8.21 -3.78
N PRO A 184 1.92 6.87 -3.58
CA PRO A 184 2.78 6.17 -2.64
C PRO A 184 4.26 6.21 -3.07
N ILE A 185 5.18 6.13 -2.08
CA ILE A 185 6.61 6.28 -2.34
C ILE A 185 7.31 4.96 -2.74
N SER A 186 6.73 3.80 -2.43
CA SER A 186 7.40 2.50 -2.62
C SER A 186 6.75 1.58 -3.65
N ASN A 187 5.66 1.97 -4.29
CA ASN A 187 5.11 1.17 -5.39
C ASN A 187 6.01 1.24 -6.61
N LYS A 188 6.10 0.14 -7.37
CA LYS A 188 6.71 0.18 -8.70
C LYS A 188 5.88 1.09 -9.59
N MET A 189 6.50 2.16 -10.05
CA MET A 189 5.81 3.23 -10.78
C MET A 189 5.56 2.88 -12.24
N SER A 190 4.35 3.14 -12.73
CA SER A 190 4.13 3.40 -14.16
C SER A 190 4.71 4.76 -14.53
N GLN A 191 5.07 4.97 -15.79
CA GLN A 191 5.67 6.26 -16.22
C GLN A 191 4.77 7.49 -15.95
N SER A 192 3.44 7.32 -15.96
CA SER A 192 2.47 8.38 -15.71
C SER A 192 2.46 8.90 -14.26
N PHE A 193 2.79 8.02 -13.32
CA PHE A 193 2.75 8.33 -11.89
C PHE A 193 3.89 9.25 -11.40
N LYS A 194 5.03 9.26 -12.06
CA LYS A 194 6.22 10.03 -11.64
C LYS A 194 5.99 11.55 -11.51
N ASN A 195 4.91 12.05 -12.05
CA ASN A 195 4.62 13.48 -12.14
C ASN A 195 3.45 13.96 -11.28
N THR A 196 2.95 13.16 -10.31
CA THR A 196 1.85 13.62 -9.45
C THR A 196 2.38 14.47 -8.30
N ASN A 197 1.72 15.60 -8.02
CA ASN A 197 2.05 16.48 -6.88
C ASN A 197 2.02 15.72 -5.55
N LEU A 198 1.08 14.78 -5.39
CA LEU A 198 0.95 13.97 -4.18
C LEU A 198 2.15 13.06 -3.95
N HIS A 199 2.66 12.40 -5.00
CA HIS A 199 3.86 11.59 -4.86
C HIS A 199 5.06 12.44 -4.45
N SER A 200 5.25 13.58 -5.11
CA SER A 200 6.34 14.51 -4.78
C SER A 200 6.26 15.01 -3.33
N GLU A 201 5.04 15.29 -2.84
CA GLU A 201 4.86 15.70 -1.45
C GLU A 201 5.13 14.55 -0.47
N ASN A 202 4.65 13.32 -0.74
CA ASN A 202 4.98 12.14 0.07
C ASN A 202 6.49 11.90 0.14
N VAL A 203 7.20 11.98 -0.99
CA VAL A 203 8.67 11.86 -1.05
C VAL A 203 9.35 12.95 -0.24
N LYS A 204 8.91 14.20 -0.37
CA LYS A 204 9.45 15.32 0.39
C LYS A 204 9.29 15.13 1.90
N GLN A 205 8.09 14.77 2.36
CA GLN A 205 7.81 14.50 3.78
C GLN A 205 8.63 13.33 4.32
N PHE A 206 8.78 12.27 3.53
CA PHE A 206 9.61 11.13 3.89
C PHE A 206 11.09 11.51 4.02
N ASN A 207 11.62 12.31 3.11
CA ASN A 207 13.00 12.80 3.18
C ASN A 207 13.21 13.71 4.41
N ILE A 208 12.23 14.57 4.75
CA ILE A 208 12.28 15.37 5.99
C ILE A 208 12.36 14.45 7.23
N LEU A 209 11.56 13.38 7.25
CA LEU A 209 11.62 12.38 8.31
C LEU A 209 13.01 11.73 8.38
N CYS A 210 13.54 11.22 7.27
CA CYS A 210 14.86 10.59 7.21
C CYS A 210 15.95 11.54 7.73
N ASN A 211 16.01 12.77 7.23
CA ASN A 211 16.99 13.76 7.63
C ASN A 211 16.89 14.14 9.12
N SER A 212 15.67 14.15 9.68
CA SER A 212 15.46 14.42 11.11
C SER A 212 16.01 13.32 12.01
N ILE A 213 16.15 12.11 11.48
CA ILE A 213 16.67 10.93 12.19
C ILE A 213 18.20 10.89 12.04
N GLU A 214 18.72 11.10 10.85
CA GLU A 214 20.16 11.09 10.57
C GLU A 214 20.92 12.09 11.44
N LYS A 215 20.35 13.26 11.70
CA LYS A 215 20.94 14.26 12.62
C LYS A 215 21.06 13.80 14.08
N LYS A 216 20.38 12.71 14.46
CA LYS A 216 20.42 12.13 15.83
C LYS A 216 21.34 10.91 15.93
N VAL A 217 21.92 10.52 14.81
CA VAL A 217 22.80 9.35 14.72
C VAL A 217 24.24 9.82 14.84
N ASP A 218 24.67 10.15 16.07
CA ASP A 218 26.08 10.32 16.40
C ASP A 218 26.75 8.96 16.60
N ASP A 219 27.87 8.81 15.94
CA ASP A 219 29.03 7.91 16.17
C ASP A 219 28.79 6.69 17.05
N GLY A 220 28.23 5.62 16.52
CA GLY A 220 28.17 4.36 17.27
C GLY A 220 27.16 3.32 16.79
N ILE A 221 26.54 3.52 15.66
CA ILE A 221 25.56 2.56 15.13
C ILE A 221 26.27 1.28 14.70
N LYS A 222 26.03 0.22 15.47
CA LYS A 222 26.38 -1.13 15.05
C LYS A 222 25.34 -1.60 14.05
N LEU A 223 25.73 -1.68 12.77
CA LEU A 223 24.96 -2.41 11.76
C LEU A 223 24.70 -3.84 12.25
N LYS A 224 23.53 -4.39 11.95
CA LYS A 224 23.27 -5.80 12.27
C LYS A 224 24.31 -6.68 11.55
N PRO A 225 24.95 -7.66 12.24
CA PRO A 225 26.13 -8.39 11.73
C PRO A 225 25.99 -9.00 10.34
N TRP A 226 24.78 -9.40 9.95
CA TRP A 226 24.52 -9.98 8.64
C TRP A 226 24.52 -8.96 7.49
N PHE A 227 24.35 -7.68 7.78
CA PHE A 227 24.35 -6.61 6.78
C PHE A 227 25.77 -6.30 6.32
N GLU A 228 26.75 -6.36 7.22
CA GLU A 228 28.17 -6.20 6.88
C GLU A 228 28.60 -7.22 5.83
N SER A 229 28.12 -8.47 5.93
CA SER A 229 28.41 -9.52 4.93
C SER A 229 27.72 -9.29 3.58
N SER A 230 26.63 -8.53 3.54
CA SER A 230 25.84 -8.24 2.32
C SER A 230 26.34 -7.00 1.58
N ILE A 231 26.80 -5.96 2.30
CA ILE A 231 27.47 -4.80 1.70
C ILE A 231 28.78 -5.23 1.03
N ALA A 232 29.55 -6.10 1.68
CA ALA A 232 30.80 -6.64 1.09
C ALA A 232 30.56 -7.38 -0.22
N LYS A 233 29.38 -8.02 -0.38
CA LYS A 233 29.00 -8.71 -1.64
C LYS A 233 28.46 -7.74 -2.71
N LEU A 234 27.79 -6.66 -2.31
CA LEU A 234 27.26 -5.66 -3.25
C LEU A 234 28.34 -4.72 -3.77
N SER A 235 29.34 -4.36 -2.95
CA SER A 235 30.47 -3.54 -3.39
C SER A 235 31.36 -4.24 -4.42
N ILE A 236 31.35 -5.57 -4.47
CA ILE A 236 32.08 -6.36 -5.49
C ILE A 236 31.30 -6.40 -6.82
N ALA A 237 29.96 -6.31 -6.79
CA ALA A 237 29.14 -6.37 -8.00
C ALA A 237 29.04 -5.04 -8.78
N TRP A 238 29.57 -3.93 -8.26
CA TRP A 238 29.58 -2.62 -8.93
C TRP A 238 30.92 -2.29 -9.60
N TYR A 239 31.90 -3.20 -9.54
CA TYR A 239 33.23 -3.02 -10.15
C TYR A 239 33.53 -3.98 -11.30
N TYR A 240 32.50 -4.65 -11.88
CA TYR A 240 32.64 -5.44 -13.10
C TYR A 240 31.57 -5.11 -14.14
#